data_9f0158e0dc184a0203a4da9545b46e73
#
_entry.id   9f0158e0dc184a0203a4da9545b46e73
#
_cell.length_a   1.000
_cell.length_b   1.000
_cell.length_c   1.000
_cell.angle_alpha   90.00
_cell.angle_beta   90.00
_cell.angle_gamma   90.00
#
_symmetry.space_group_name_H-M   'P 1'
#
loop_
_entity.id
_entity.type
_entity.pdbx_description
1 polymer ?
#
loop_
_entity_poly.entity_id
_entity_poly.type
_entity_poly.pdbx_seq_one_letter_code
_entity_poly.pdbx_strand_id
1 'polypeptide(L)'
;MNNQSIKDFNVGEKAYVVYSNKGYRQPPRMEEVTITKVGRKYITANNCEYYYDDCQNKFIPKENYATNILLYSSKILAEEEIIRLLLKPKISNIIRNKINSFSNDDIKAIYEIVKKYEKSKN
;
A
#
# COMPACT_ATOMS: atom_id res chain seq x y z
N MET A 1 -6.02 7.93 -8.35
CA MET A 1 -5.25 6.70 -8.44
C MET A 1 -3.83 6.96 -8.00
N ASN A 2 -3.33 6.15 -7.14
CA ASN A 2 -2.00 6.37 -6.59
C ASN A 2 -0.95 5.49 -7.23
N ASN A 3 -1.06 5.33 -8.54
CA ASN A 3 -0.09 4.53 -9.27
C ASN A 3 1.22 5.29 -9.39
N GLN A 4 2.28 4.59 -9.16
CA GLN A 4 3.62 5.11 -9.30
C GLN A 4 4.30 4.48 -10.49
N SER A 5 5.29 5.15 -11.02
CA SER A 5 6.15 4.57 -12.04
C SER A 5 7.59 4.79 -11.65
N ILE A 6 8.48 4.08 -12.34
CA ILE A 6 9.91 4.19 -12.04
C ILE A 6 10.41 5.62 -12.30
N LYS A 7 9.70 6.37 -13.13
CA LYS A 7 10.06 7.76 -13.43
C LYS A 7 9.84 8.69 -12.25
N ASP A 8 9.09 8.26 -11.26
CA ASP A 8 8.83 9.08 -10.08
C ASP A 8 9.99 9.09 -9.11
N PHE A 9 11.00 8.26 -9.36
CA PHE A 9 12.15 8.13 -8.48
C PHE A 9 13.39 8.73 -9.13
N ASN A 10 14.13 9.52 -8.37
CA ASN A 10 15.34 10.16 -8.84
C ASN A 10 16.49 9.93 -7.87
N VAL A 11 17.67 9.71 -8.43
CA VAL A 11 18.87 9.51 -7.62
C VAL A 11 19.11 10.74 -6.75
N GLY A 12 19.39 10.50 -5.48
CA GLY A 12 19.64 11.56 -4.51
C GLY A 12 18.41 12.06 -3.81
N GLU A 13 17.23 11.71 -4.30
CA GLU A 13 15.99 12.14 -3.64
C GLU A 13 15.57 11.16 -2.57
N LYS A 14 14.71 11.62 -1.70
CA LYS A 14 14.15 10.78 -0.65
C LYS A 14 13.01 9.95 -1.19
N ALA A 15 12.88 8.75 -0.64
CA ALA A 15 11.73 7.90 -0.87
C ALA A 15 11.33 7.33 0.48
N TYR A 16 10.25 6.58 0.51
CA TYR A 16 9.65 6.16 1.77
C TYR A 16 9.28 4.70 1.71
N VAL A 17 9.77 3.94 2.66
CA VAL A 17 9.51 2.51 2.76
C VAL A 17 8.44 2.33 3.83
N VAL A 18 7.36 1.64 3.46
CA VAL A 18 6.29 1.33 4.40
C VAL A 18 6.42 -0.13 4.79
N TYR A 19 6.46 -0.36 6.09
CA TYR A 19 6.45 -1.70 6.67
C TYR A 19 5.04 -1.96 7.18
N SER A 20 4.33 -2.85 6.53
CA SER A 20 2.95 -3.12 6.92
C SER A 20 2.84 -3.86 8.24
N ASN A 21 3.88 -4.59 8.60
CA ASN A 21 3.88 -5.42 9.82
C ASN A 21 2.68 -6.36 9.90
N LYS A 22 2.25 -6.80 8.73
CA LYS A 22 1.11 -7.68 8.62
C LYS A 22 1.38 -8.98 9.36
N GLY A 23 0.46 -9.37 10.22
CA GLY A 23 0.64 -10.56 11.00
C GLY A 23 1.40 -10.37 12.29
N TYR A 24 1.91 -9.16 12.53
CA TYR A 24 2.60 -8.84 13.76
C TYR A 24 1.76 -7.87 14.57
N ARG A 25 2.08 -7.75 15.85
CA ARG A 25 1.31 -6.88 16.72
C ARG A 25 1.67 -5.42 16.60
N GLN A 26 2.75 -5.13 15.91
CA GLN A 26 3.20 -3.76 15.75
C GLN A 26 2.41 -3.07 14.66
N PRO A 27 2.14 -1.77 14.82
CA PRO A 27 1.45 -1.02 13.78
C PRO A 27 2.34 -0.81 12.55
N PRO A 28 1.75 -0.50 11.41
CA PRO A 28 2.54 -0.13 10.24
C PRO A 28 3.42 1.07 10.53
N ARG A 29 4.56 1.14 9.87
CA ARG A 29 5.47 2.27 10.04
C ARG A 29 6.14 2.62 8.74
N MET A 30 6.76 3.78 8.71
CA MET A 30 7.39 4.32 7.52
C MET A 30 8.82 4.71 7.85
N GLU A 31 9.70 4.54 6.87
CA GLU A 31 11.10 4.91 7.01
C GLU A 31 11.53 5.70 5.79
N GLU A 32 12.21 6.82 5.99
CA GLU A 32 12.76 7.62 4.91
C GLU A 32 14.07 7.01 4.45
N VAL A 33 14.22 6.87 3.13
CA VAL A 33 15.45 6.34 2.54
C VAL A 33 15.88 7.25 1.39
N THR A 34 17.10 7.07 0.93
CA THR A 34 17.63 7.85 -0.17
C THR A 34 17.82 6.95 -1.38
N ILE A 35 17.36 7.41 -2.53
CA ILE A 35 17.51 6.69 -3.78
C ILE A 35 18.95 6.80 -4.24
N THR A 36 19.61 5.66 -4.46
CA THR A 36 20.99 5.65 -4.90
C THR A 36 21.16 5.21 -6.35
N LYS A 37 20.16 4.55 -6.93
CA LYS A 37 20.23 4.12 -8.32
C LYS A 37 18.83 3.94 -8.88
N VAL A 38 18.64 4.39 -10.11
CA VAL A 38 17.38 4.18 -10.83
C VAL A 38 17.73 3.56 -12.18
N GLY A 39 17.38 2.28 -12.35
CA GLY A 39 17.60 1.57 -13.60
C GLY A 39 16.29 1.47 -14.37
N ARG A 40 16.31 0.62 -15.39
CA ARG A 40 15.10 0.42 -16.19
C ARG A 40 14.03 -0.34 -15.45
N LYS A 41 14.44 -1.26 -14.59
CA LYS A 41 13.51 -2.15 -13.91
C LYS A 41 13.61 -2.03 -12.40
N TYR A 42 14.79 -1.73 -11.90
CA TYR A 42 15.04 -1.74 -10.45
C TYR A 42 15.41 -0.36 -9.94
N ILE A 43 14.95 -0.07 -8.73
CA ILE A 43 15.31 1.13 -7.99
C ILE A 43 16.06 0.66 -6.76
N THR A 44 17.21 1.29 -6.49
CA THR A 44 18.00 0.95 -5.31
C THR A 44 17.87 2.05 -4.27
N ALA A 45 17.52 1.67 -3.07
CA ALA A 45 17.43 2.56 -1.94
C ALA A 45 17.83 1.78 -0.69
N ASN A 46 18.69 2.39 0.13
CA ASN A 46 19.10 1.78 1.38
C ASN A 46 19.63 0.35 1.18
N ASN A 47 20.44 0.18 0.13
CA ASN A 47 21.07 -1.09 -0.23
C ASN A 47 20.10 -2.20 -0.60
N CYS A 48 18.87 -1.87 -0.90
CA CYS A 48 17.86 -2.81 -1.36
C CYS A 48 17.38 -2.43 -2.72
N GLU A 49 17.13 -3.43 -3.56
CA GLU A 49 16.55 -3.20 -4.87
C GLU A 49 15.07 -3.46 -4.84
N TYR A 50 14.31 -2.61 -5.51
CA TYR A 50 12.85 -2.70 -5.59
C TYR A 50 12.44 -2.72 -7.05
N TYR A 51 11.33 -3.39 -7.34
CA TYR A 51 10.77 -3.39 -8.69
C TYR A 51 9.26 -3.26 -8.62
N TYR A 52 8.67 -2.83 -9.73
CA TYR A 52 7.23 -2.67 -9.82
C TYR A 52 6.57 -4.01 -10.04
N ASP A 53 5.66 -4.37 -9.14
CA ASP A 53 4.90 -5.61 -9.25
C ASP A 53 3.53 -5.29 -9.83
N ASP A 54 3.28 -5.76 -11.04
CA ASP A 54 2.04 -5.47 -11.75
C ASP A 54 0.81 -6.05 -11.06
N CYS A 55 0.99 -7.15 -10.35
CA CYS A 55 -0.14 -7.78 -9.66
C CYS A 55 -0.64 -6.94 -8.51
N GLN A 56 0.27 -6.28 -7.82
CA GLN A 56 -0.08 -5.44 -6.67
C GLN A 56 -0.13 -3.96 -7.00
N ASN A 57 0.41 -3.57 -8.17
CA ASN A 57 0.58 -2.18 -8.55
C ASN A 57 1.40 -1.40 -7.55
N LYS A 58 2.47 -2.02 -7.05
CA LYS A 58 3.33 -1.44 -6.03
C LYS A 58 4.76 -1.83 -6.26
N PHE A 59 5.69 -1.00 -5.73
CA PHE A 59 7.10 -1.34 -5.75
C PHE A 59 7.43 -2.19 -4.53
N ILE A 60 7.97 -3.37 -4.78
CA ILE A 60 8.29 -4.33 -3.73
C ILE A 60 9.76 -4.73 -3.84
N PRO A 61 10.35 -5.24 -2.76
CA PRO A 61 11.75 -5.67 -2.78
C PRO A 61 11.97 -6.81 -3.77
N LYS A 62 13.11 -6.74 -4.45
CA LYS A 62 13.52 -7.81 -5.34
C LYS A 62 13.72 -9.11 -4.58
N GLU A 63 14.31 -9.00 -3.41
CA GLU A 63 14.46 -10.16 -2.52
C GLU A 63 13.13 -10.37 -1.82
N ASN A 64 12.54 -11.47 -2.08
CA ASN A 64 11.13 -11.69 -1.77
C ASN A 64 10.83 -12.23 -0.39
N TYR A 65 11.73 -12.06 0.55
CA TYR A 65 11.47 -12.54 1.89
C TYR A 65 10.45 -11.73 2.63
N ALA A 66 10.38 -10.45 2.31
CA ALA A 66 9.56 -9.54 3.08
C ALA A 66 8.47 -9.00 2.19
N THR A 67 7.36 -9.70 2.14
CA THR A 67 6.21 -9.28 1.34
C THR A 67 5.47 -8.11 1.95
N ASN A 68 5.88 -7.71 3.14
CA ASN A 68 5.24 -6.61 3.86
C ASN A 68 5.97 -5.28 3.71
N ILE A 69 6.83 -5.15 2.71
CA ILE A 69 7.60 -3.92 2.49
C ILE A 69 7.23 -3.32 1.15
N LEU A 70 6.91 -2.01 1.16
CA LEU A 70 6.51 -1.29 -0.05
C LEU A 70 7.31 0.00 -0.15
N LEU A 71 7.69 0.39 -1.37
CA LEU A 71 8.45 1.60 -1.61
C LEU A 71 7.56 2.66 -2.28
N TYR A 72 7.60 3.88 -1.77
CA TYR A 72 6.84 5.00 -2.32
C TYR A 72 7.74 6.18 -2.61
N SER A 73 7.44 6.89 -3.70
CA SER A 73 8.23 8.04 -4.12
C SER A 73 7.93 9.29 -3.32
N SER A 74 6.78 9.35 -2.64
CA SER A 74 6.43 10.54 -1.88
C SER A 74 5.95 10.16 -0.50
N LYS A 75 6.16 11.08 0.44
CA LYS A 75 5.74 10.89 1.82
C LYS A 75 4.22 10.80 1.91
N ILE A 76 3.52 11.58 1.10
CA ILE A 76 2.06 11.58 1.11
C ILE A 76 1.52 10.20 0.72
N LEU A 77 2.07 9.60 -0.33
CA LEU A 77 1.64 8.27 -0.75
C LEU A 77 1.91 7.23 0.33
N ALA A 78 3.07 7.33 0.98
CA ALA A 78 3.41 6.40 2.06
C ALA A 78 2.46 6.56 3.24
N GLU A 79 2.15 7.80 3.60
CA GLU A 79 1.22 8.07 4.70
C GLU A 79 -0.17 7.56 4.39
N GLU A 80 -0.62 7.72 3.15
CA GLU A 80 -1.92 7.20 2.74
C GLU A 80 -1.97 5.68 2.87
N GLU A 81 -0.88 5.02 2.53
CA GLU A 81 -0.83 3.57 2.67
C GLU A 81 -0.90 3.14 4.13
N ILE A 82 -0.23 3.88 5.01
CA ILE A 82 -0.30 3.58 6.44
C ILE A 82 -1.72 3.72 6.96
N ILE A 83 -2.40 4.80 6.57
CA ILE A 83 -3.79 5.00 6.96
C ILE A 83 -4.65 3.85 6.47
N ARG A 84 -4.46 3.44 5.22
CA ARG A 84 -5.19 2.32 4.64
C ARG A 84 -4.97 1.03 5.44
N LEU A 85 -3.72 0.77 5.80
CA LEU A 85 -3.37 -0.43 6.56
C LEU A 85 -3.99 -0.41 7.96
N LEU A 86 -4.14 0.77 8.54
CA LEU A 86 -4.77 0.89 9.85
C LEU A 86 -6.29 0.74 9.78
N LEU A 87 -6.90 1.25 8.72
CA LEU A 87 -8.36 1.24 8.59
C LEU A 87 -8.92 -0.09 8.11
N LYS A 88 -8.18 -0.81 7.28
CA LYS A 88 -8.67 -2.05 6.69
C LYS A 88 -9.21 -3.05 7.72
N PRO A 89 -8.41 -3.42 8.72
CA PRO A 89 -8.92 -4.37 9.71
C PRO A 89 -10.07 -3.82 10.54
N LYS A 90 -10.07 -2.51 10.79
CA LYS A 90 -11.17 -1.90 11.54
C LYS A 90 -12.46 -1.98 10.76
N ILE A 91 -12.41 -1.67 9.46
CA ILE A 91 -13.59 -1.72 8.61
C ILE A 91 -14.13 -3.15 8.55
N SER A 92 -13.24 -4.11 8.29
CA SER A 92 -13.64 -5.51 8.21
C SER A 92 -14.29 -5.98 9.51
N ASN A 93 -13.71 -5.60 10.63
CA ASN A 93 -14.21 -6.03 11.93
C ASN A 93 -15.58 -5.43 12.22
N ILE A 94 -15.76 -4.15 11.95
CA ILE A 94 -17.03 -3.48 12.18
C ILE A 94 -18.11 -4.07 11.30
N ILE A 95 -17.81 -4.28 10.03
CA ILE A 95 -18.81 -4.86 9.12
C ILE A 95 -19.21 -6.25 9.59
N ARG A 96 -18.22 -7.09 9.91
CA ARG A 96 -18.52 -8.46 10.33
C ARG A 96 -19.37 -8.50 11.59
N ASN A 97 -19.07 -7.64 12.55
CA ASN A 97 -19.70 -7.73 13.86
C ASN A 97 -20.96 -6.88 14.00
N LYS A 98 -21.13 -5.86 13.16
CA LYS A 98 -22.20 -4.90 13.35
C LYS A 98 -23.12 -4.76 12.15
N ILE A 99 -22.93 -5.56 11.12
CA ILE A 99 -23.70 -5.37 9.89
C ILE A 99 -25.20 -5.48 10.11
N ASN A 100 -25.62 -6.32 11.06
CA ASN A 100 -27.04 -6.49 11.32
C ASN A 100 -27.66 -5.26 11.99
N SER A 101 -26.83 -4.37 12.51
CA SER A 101 -27.30 -3.13 13.12
C SER A 101 -27.32 -1.96 12.17
N PHE A 102 -26.80 -2.13 10.97
CA PHE A 102 -26.74 -1.03 9.99
C PHE A 102 -28.15 -0.70 9.49
N SER A 103 -28.39 0.60 9.28
CA SER A 103 -29.65 1.03 8.68
C SER A 103 -29.71 0.59 7.23
N ASN A 104 -30.92 0.60 6.66
CA ASN A 104 -31.08 0.28 5.24
C ASN A 104 -30.30 1.23 4.37
N ASP A 105 -30.28 2.51 4.72
CA ASP A 105 -29.55 3.50 3.94
C ASP A 105 -28.06 3.23 4.00
N ASP A 106 -27.53 2.85 5.16
CA ASP A 106 -26.11 2.53 5.29
C ASP A 106 -25.74 1.29 4.48
N ILE A 107 -26.58 0.27 4.52
CA ILE A 107 -26.33 -0.94 3.72
C ILE A 107 -26.25 -0.59 2.24
N LYS A 108 -27.17 0.24 1.75
CA LYS A 108 -27.15 0.65 0.36
C LYS A 108 -25.89 1.45 0.02
N ALA A 109 -25.48 2.34 0.92
CA ALA A 109 -24.29 3.16 0.71
C ALA A 109 -23.05 2.28 0.63
N ILE A 110 -22.94 1.31 1.52
CA ILE A 110 -21.81 0.38 1.51
C ILE A 110 -21.80 -0.43 0.23
N TYR A 111 -22.95 -0.90 -0.21
CA TYR A 111 -23.04 -1.65 -1.45
C TYR A 111 -22.57 -0.81 -2.64
N GLU A 112 -22.96 0.48 -2.68
CA GLU A 112 -22.52 1.36 -3.76
C GLU A 112 -21.01 1.49 -3.81
N ILE A 113 -20.36 1.45 -2.66
CA ILE A 113 -18.89 1.51 -2.62
C ILE A 113 -18.29 0.20 -3.10
N VAL A 114 -18.72 -0.93 -2.56
CA VAL A 114 -18.05 -2.19 -2.82
C VAL A 114 -18.36 -2.78 -4.19
N LYS A 115 -19.50 -2.45 -4.77
CA LYS A 115 -19.87 -3.02 -6.06
C LYS A 115 -18.91 -2.62 -7.17
N LYS A 116 -18.18 -1.53 -6.99
CA LYS A 116 -17.15 -1.12 -7.95
C LYS A 116 -16.09 -2.19 -8.11
N TYR A 117 -15.81 -2.91 -7.05
CA TYR A 117 -14.74 -3.91 -7.04
C TYR A 117 -15.24 -5.27 -7.49
N GLU A 118 -16.54 -5.48 -7.44
CA GLU A 118 -17.14 -6.69 -7.96
C GLU A 118 -16.92 -6.81 -9.45
N LYS A 119 -16.98 -5.69 -10.17
CA LYS A 119 -16.80 -5.67 -11.61
C LYS A 119 -15.37 -5.79 -12.07
N SER A 120 -14.42 -5.46 -11.21
CA SER A 120 -13.01 -5.51 -11.58
C SER A 120 -12.44 -6.91 -11.45
N LYS A 121 -13.24 -7.84 -11.02
CA LYS A 121 -12.83 -9.16 -10.82
C LYS A 121 -12.80 -9.93 -12.11
N ASN A 122 -11.81 -10.34 -12.57
CA ASN A 122 -11.73 -11.16 -13.77
C ASN A 122 -10.36 -11.64 -13.98
#